data_8e0ab1c781521e6fb62d9e73d0e94d79
#
_entry.id   8e0ab1c781521e6fb62d9e73d0e94d79
#
_cell.length_a   1.000
_cell.length_b   1.000
_cell.length_c   1.000
_cell.angle_alpha   90.00
_cell.angle_beta   90.00
_cell.angle_gamma   90.00
#
_symmetry.space_group_name_H-M   'P 1'
#
loop_
_entity.id
_entity.type
_entity.pdbx_description
1 polymer ?
#
loop_
_entity_poly.entity_id
_entity_poly.type
_entity_poly.pdbx_seq_one_letter_code
_entity_poly.pdbx_strand_id
1 'polypeptide(L)'
;VGSIDIEDQVRTIDAGTPPERYARGWHCLGLVRDFADGKPHQVDAFGTALVVFAGEDGKINVLDAYCRHMGGNLAQGSVKGNTIACPFHDWRWRGDGKCAEIPYARRVPPLARTRAWPVAEVSGQLFVWHDPQGGMPPAELAIPEIPTFGDPGWTDWVWNSIEVTGSHCREIVDNVVDMAHFFYVHYGMPTYFRNVFEGHTATQVMRSRPREDAVGVSQSTNYSEENQSDATYYGPSYMIDKLWSGGRDPESTPNIYLINCHYPISPTAFRLQYGVIVERPAGMPPEQAEQIAQAVAQGIAIGFEQDVEIWKSKSRIDNPLLCEEDGPVYQLRRWYEQFYVDVEDIRPEMVNRFEYEIDTTRALTSWQAEVDENVAAGRSAFAPNLTRARETASAESGS
;
A
#
# COMPACT_ATOMS: atom_id res chain seq x y z
N VAL A 1 -48.69 20.19 -11.15
CA VAL A 1 -47.34 19.86 -10.68
C VAL A 1 -46.88 18.71 -11.59
N GLY A 2 -46.07 19.05 -12.62
CA GLY A 2 -45.54 18.05 -13.54
C GLY A 2 -44.61 17.09 -12.78
N SER A 3 -44.75 15.79 -13.04
CA SER A 3 -43.78 14.79 -12.58
C SER A 3 -42.45 15.10 -13.28
N ILE A 4 -41.42 15.44 -12.52
CA ILE A 4 -40.05 15.50 -13.03
C ILE A 4 -39.68 14.07 -13.38
N ASP A 5 -39.36 13.82 -14.64
CA ASP A 5 -38.93 12.51 -15.09
C ASP A 5 -37.63 12.15 -14.35
N ILE A 6 -37.48 10.91 -13.91
CA ILE A 6 -36.28 10.45 -13.17
C ILE A 6 -35.01 10.63 -14.02
N GLU A 7 -35.16 10.57 -15.34
CA GLU A 7 -34.06 10.78 -16.30
C GLU A 7 -33.48 12.21 -16.31
N ASP A 8 -34.25 13.21 -15.82
CA ASP A 8 -33.80 14.61 -15.74
C ASP A 8 -33.20 14.98 -14.37
N GLN A 9 -33.10 14.04 -13.44
CA GLN A 9 -32.54 14.30 -12.11
C GLN A 9 -31.01 14.05 -12.09
N VAL A 10 -30.24 15.11 -11.84
CA VAL A 10 -28.81 14.98 -11.53
C VAL A 10 -28.66 14.55 -10.07
N ARG A 11 -28.07 13.39 -9.84
CA ARG A 11 -27.78 12.90 -8.49
C ARG A 11 -26.73 13.80 -7.82
N THR A 12 -27.04 14.29 -6.64
CA THR A 12 -26.09 15.07 -5.84
C THR A 12 -24.90 14.20 -5.42
N ILE A 13 -23.69 14.69 -5.62
CA ILE A 13 -22.48 14.06 -5.13
C ILE A 13 -22.45 14.14 -3.62
N ASP A 14 -22.29 13.00 -2.99
CA ASP A 14 -21.94 12.86 -1.57
C ASP A 14 -20.44 12.57 -1.48
N ALA A 15 -19.67 13.57 -1.05
CA ALA A 15 -18.21 13.42 -0.88
C ALA A 15 -17.85 12.72 0.44
N GLY A 16 -18.82 12.56 1.33
CA GLY A 16 -18.62 12.03 2.67
C GLY A 16 -17.70 12.89 3.54
N THR A 17 -17.56 12.50 4.79
CA THR A 17 -16.57 13.09 5.70
C THR A 17 -15.38 12.13 5.85
N PRO A 18 -14.13 12.59 5.69
CA PRO A 18 -12.97 11.76 5.97
C PRO A 18 -13.05 11.22 7.41
N PRO A 19 -12.61 9.98 7.67
CA PRO A 19 -12.55 9.46 9.03
C PRO A 19 -11.71 10.38 9.92
N GLU A 20 -12.22 10.70 11.12
CA GLU A 20 -11.49 11.54 12.10
C GLU A 20 -10.32 10.80 12.75
N ARG A 21 -10.30 9.46 12.66
CA ARG A 21 -9.26 8.61 13.22
C ARG A 21 -8.58 7.77 12.16
N TYR A 22 -7.38 7.31 12.47
CA TYR A 22 -6.59 6.43 11.61
C TYR A 22 -7.05 4.98 11.75
N ALA A 23 -6.88 4.20 10.69
CA ALA A 23 -7.30 2.82 10.65
C ALA A 23 -6.60 1.96 11.70
N ARG A 24 -7.36 1.08 12.38
CA ARG A 24 -6.82 0.05 13.25
C ARG A 24 -6.23 -1.08 12.42
N GLY A 25 -4.97 -1.42 12.69
CA GLY A 25 -4.31 -2.53 12.02
C GLY A 25 -2.79 -2.40 12.04
N TRP A 26 -2.15 -3.34 11.40
CA TRP A 26 -0.73 -3.30 11.12
C TRP A 26 -0.43 -2.38 9.93
N HIS A 27 0.59 -1.55 10.07
CA HIS A 27 1.08 -0.66 9.02
C HIS A 27 2.58 -0.89 8.84
N CYS A 28 3.00 -1.17 7.60
CA CYS A 28 4.41 -1.35 7.27
C CYS A 28 5.13 0.00 7.22
N LEU A 29 6.20 0.15 8.00
CA LEU A 29 7.02 1.38 8.01
C LEU A 29 8.17 1.34 6.99
N GLY A 30 8.53 0.16 6.47
CA GLY A 30 9.64 -0.04 5.55
C GLY A 30 10.40 -1.34 5.84
N LEU A 31 11.62 -1.43 5.38
CA LEU A 31 12.46 -2.60 5.60
C LEU A 31 13.19 -2.50 6.95
N VAL A 32 13.28 -3.61 7.68
CA VAL A 32 14.02 -3.70 8.95
C VAL A 32 15.45 -3.19 8.83
N ARG A 33 16.13 -3.52 7.72
CA ARG A 33 17.52 -3.11 7.46
C ARG A 33 17.72 -1.58 7.44
N ASP A 34 16.68 -0.81 7.10
CA ASP A 34 16.76 0.65 7.01
C ASP A 34 16.75 1.30 8.40
N PHE A 35 16.35 0.55 9.44
CA PHE A 35 16.28 0.99 10.83
C PHE A 35 17.29 0.30 11.76
N ALA A 36 18.09 -0.65 11.22
CA ALA A 36 19.02 -1.46 11.98
C ALA A 36 20.45 -0.91 12.03
N ASP A 37 20.67 0.35 11.64
CA ASP A 37 21.98 1.00 11.53
C ASP A 37 22.52 1.56 12.87
N GLY A 38 21.83 1.30 13.98
CA GLY A 38 22.18 1.78 15.33
C GLY A 38 21.88 3.26 15.55
N LYS A 39 21.13 3.90 14.66
CA LYS A 39 20.69 5.30 14.81
C LYS A 39 19.18 5.38 15.03
N PRO A 40 18.69 6.47 15.65
CA PRO A 40 17.28 6.73 15.71
C PRO A 40 16.78 7.35 14.39
N HIS A 41 15.61 6.89 13.93
CA HIS A 41 14.95 7.36 12.71
C HIS A 41 13.58 7.95 13.06
N GLN A 42 13.27 9.14 12.51
CA GLN A 42 11.93 9.70 12.62
C GLN A 42 11.03 9.15 11.53
N VAL A 43 9.82 8.78 11.92
CA VAL A 43 8.74 8.43 11.00
C VAL A 43 7.51 9.25 11.38
N ASP A 44 7.04 10.10 10.47
CA ASP A 44 5.81 10.85 10.67
C ASP A 44 4.63 9.97 10.22
N ALA A 45 3.80 9.55 11.17
CA ALA A 45 2.66 8.67 10.95
C ALA A 45 1.54 8.94 11.96
N PHE A 46 0.31 8.67 11.59
CA PHE A 46 -0.88 8.78 12.45
C PHE A 46 -1.03 10.17 13.09
N GLY A 47 -0.67 11.23 12.37
CA GLY A 47 -0.73 12.61 12.87
C GLY A 47 0.27 12.96 13.97
N THR A 48 1.29 12.13 14.18
CA THR A 48 2.36 12.34 15.17
C THR A 48 3.72 11.92 14.60
N ALA A 49 4.79 12.24 15.34
CA ALA A 49 6.12 11.75 15.02
C ALA A 49 6.44 10.53 15.89
N LEU A 50 6.94 9.48 15.26
CA LEU A 50 7.49 8.28 15.88
C LEU A 50 9.01 8.30 15.81
N VAL A 51 9.66 7.64 16.77
CA VAL A 51 11.07 7.30 16.67
C VAL A 51 11.23 5.79 16.59
N VAL A 52 11.94 5.33 15.56
CA VAL A 52 12.31 3.93 15.35
C VAL A 52 13.80 3.79 15.63
N PHE A 53 14.20 2.81 16.43
CA PHE A 53 15.61 2.56 16.71
C PHE A 53 15.87 1.09 17.03
N ALA A 54 17.02 0.59 16.61
CA ALA A 54 17.53 -0.70 17.03
C ALA A 54 18.39 -0.53 18.29
N GLY A 55 18.15 -1.36 19.32
CA GLY A 55 19.06 -1.49 20.45
C GLY A 55 20.34 -2.28 20.08
N GLU A 56 21.31 -2.32 20.97
CA GLU A 56 22.51 -3.15 20.79
C GLU A 56 22.20 -4.65 20.75
N ASP A 57 21.05 -5.07 21.27
CA ASP A 57 20.51 -6.43 21.15
C ASP A 57 19.89 -6.72 19.76
N GLY A 58 19.89 -5.74 18.86
CA GLY A 58 19.34 -5.83 17.52
C GLY A 58 17.80 -5.67 17.46
N LYS A 59 17.13 -5.54 18.60
CA LYS A 59 15.67 -5.41 18.63
C LYS A 59 15.23 -4.03 18.17
N ILE A 60 14.32 -3.99 17.20
CA ILE A 60 13.69 -2.75 16.76
C ILE A 60 12.62 -2.33 17.77
N ASN A 61 12.60 -1.05 18.10
CA ASN A 61 11.66 -0.42 19.01
C ASN A 61 11.06 0.83 18.37
N VAL A 62 9.77 1.07 18.64
CA VAL A 62 9.05 2.27 18.14
C VAL A 62 8.40 2.97 19.33
N LEU A 63 8.72 4.24 19.50
CA LEU A 63 8.17 5.10 20.56
C LEU A 63 7.59 6.38 19.95
N ASP A 64 6.76 7.11 20.72
CA ASP A 64 6.49 8.52 20.42
C ASP A 64 7.82 9.29 20.41
N ALA A 65 8.03 10.13 19.39
CA ALA A 65 9.31 10.79 19.19
C ALA A 65 9.64 11.88 20.21
N TYR A 66 8.65 12.42 20.93
CA TYR A 66 8.89 13.54 21.85
C TYR A 66 9.08 13.08 23.29
N CYS A 67 10.26 13.37 23.82
CA CYS A 67 10.62 13.07 25.21
C CYS A 67 9.64 13.69 26.19
N ARG A 68 9.13 12.89 27.11
CA ARG A 68 8.10 13.30 28.08
C ARG A 68 8.60 14.27 29.16
N HIS A 69 9.94 14.52 29.20
CA HIS A 69 10.50 15.52 30.09
C HIS A 69 10.13 16.95 29.66
N MET A 70 10.68 17.40 28.52
CA MET A 70 10.49 18.76 27.98
C MET A 70 10.42 18.78 26.45
N GLY A 71 9.93 17.72 25.82
CA GLY A 71 9.61 17.70 24.39
C GLY A 71 10.81 17.56 23.45
N GLY A 72 12.01 17.22 23.94
CA GLY A 72 13.15 16.97 23.05
C GLY A 72 12.85 15.84 22.07
N ASN A 73 13.20 16.01 20.77
CA ASN A 73 12.96 15.01 19.76
C ASN A 73 13.97 13.86 19.88
N LEU A 74 13.48 12.66 20.21
CA LEU A 74 14.31 11.47 20.42
C LEU A 74 15.00 11.00 19.13
N ALA A 75 14.44 11.30 17.95
CA ALA A 75 15.08 10.98 16.68
C ALA A 75 16.35 11.78 16.42
N GLN A 76 16.57 12.88 17.13
CA GLN A 76 17.81 13.65 17.12
C GLN A 76 18.79 13.22 18.24
N GLY A 77 18.41 12.22 19.02
CA GLY A 77 19.19 11.68 20.11
C GLY A 77 20.20 10.62 19.68
N SER A 78 20.49 9.69 20.57
CA SER A 78 21.41 8.61 20.31
C SER A 78 20.98 7.32 20.98
N VAL A 79 21.26 6.19 20.35
CA VAL A 79 21.09 4.87 20.96
C VAL A 79 22.21 4.65 21.97
N LYS A 80 21.86 4.20 23.19
CA LYS A 80 22.79 3.84 24.26
C LYS A 80 22.36 2.50 24.85
N GLY A 81 23.10 1.45 24.55
CA GLY A 81 22.67 0.08 24.87
C GLY A 81 21.33 -0.24 24.20
N ASN A 82 20.35 -0.69 24.99
CA ASN A 82 18.99 -0.96 24.51
C ASN A 82 18.02 0.18 24.81
N THR A 83 18.53 1.42 24.85
CA THR A 83 17.74 2.62 25.14
C THR A 83 18.02 3.72 24.12
N ILE A 84 17.05 4.63 23.97
CA ILE A 84 17.24 5.88 23.24
C ILE A 84 17.40 7.04 24.23
N ALA A 85 18.47 7.82 24.06
CA ALA A 85 18.79 8.96 24.89
C ALA A 85 18.33 10.27 24.24
N CYS A 86 17.58 11.06 25.00
CA CYS A 86 17.10 12.37 24.57
C CYS A 86 18.28 13.34 24.37
N PRO A 87 18.37 14.07 23.26
CA PRO A 87 19.47 14.98 23.00
C PRO A 87 19.48 16.20 23.92
N PHE A 88 18.35 16.49 24.61
CA PHE A 88 18.21 17.68 25.41
C PHE A 88 18.78 17.51 26.83
N HIS A 89 18.42 16.39 27.53
CA HIS A 89 18.85 16.16 28.92
C HIS A 89 19.27 14.71 29.20
N ASP A 90 19.57 13.93 28.18
CA ASP A 90 20.02 12.52 28.28
C ASP A 90 19.07 11.58 29.07
N TRP A 91 17.76 11.89 29.11
CA TRP A 91 16.78 10.92 29.60
C TRP A 91 16.75 9.72 28.67
N ARG A 92 16.93 8.52 29.22
CA ARG A 92 17.08 7.28 28.46
C ARG A 92 15.81 6.45 28.53
N TRP A 93 15.24 6.17 27.36
CA TRP A 93 13.97 5.47 27.21
C TRP A 93 14.18 4.08 26.67
N ARG A 94 13.58 3.07 27.35
CA ARG A 94 13.58 1.67 26.86
C ARG A 94 12.52 1.49 25.79
N GLY A 95 12.63 0.37 25.03
CA GLY A 95 11.63 -0.01 24.01
C GLY A 95 10.21 -0.25 24.55
N ASP A 96 10.06 -0.51 25.88
CA ASP A 96 8.75 -0.59 26.55
C ASP A 96 8.16 0.80 26.94
N GLY A 97 8.81 1.88 26.55
CA GLY A 97 8.43 3.25 26.83
C GLY A 97 8.75 3.75 28.24
N LYS A 98 9.32 2.95 29.12
CA LYS A 98 9.73 3.40 30.47
C LYS A 98 11.08 4.11 30.42
N CYS A 99 11.23 5.17 31.21
CA CYS A 99 12.52 5.78 31.42
C CYS A 99 13.42 4.83 32.23
N ALA A 100 14.57 4.48 31.69
CA ALA A 100 15.54 3.60 32.31
C ALA A 100 16.47 4.36 33.26
N GLU A 101 16.91 5.56 32.84
CA GLU A 101 17.93 6.33 33.52
C GLU A 101 17.79 7.82 33.26
N ILE A 102 18.12 8.61 34.26
CA ILE A 102 18.33 10.06 34.18
C ILE A 102 19.69 10.33 34.82
N PRO A 103 20.76 10.56 34.06
CA PRO A 103 22.14 10.55 34.57
C PRO A 103 22.41 11.53 35.73
N TYR A 104 21.68 12.63 35.76
CA TYR A 104 21.86 13.67 36.82
C TYR A 104 20.86 13.53 37.96
N ALA A 105 19.94 12.58 37.92
CA ALA A 105 18.90 12.45 38.96
C ALA A 105 19.17 11.27 39.90
N ARG A 106 18.82 11.42 41.16
CA ARG A 106 18.94 10.34 42.14
C ARG A 106 17.96 9.18 41.92
N ARG A 107 16.85 9.45 41.24
CA ARG A 107 15.81 8.47 40.92
C ARG A 107 15.00 8.90 39.71
N VAL A 108 14.49 7.91 38.96
CA VAL A 108 13.55 8.12 37.87
C VAL A 108 12.16 8.37 38.48
N PRO A 109 11.40 9.39 38.02
CA PRO A 109 10.03 9.61 38.46
C PRO A 109 9.14 8.41 38.10
N PRO A 110 8.19 7.99 38.98
CA PRO A 110 7.35 6.81 38.71
C PRO A 110 6.50 6.91 37.43
N LEU A 111 6.13 8.11 37.01
CA LEU A 111 5.31 8.38 35.82
C LEU A 111 6.17 8.65 34.55
N ALA A 112 7.50 8.48 34.61
CA ALA A 112 8.37 8.66 33.46
C ALA A 112 8.17 7.54 32.44
N ARG A 113 7.15 7.71 31.59
CA ARG A 113 6.76 6.79 30.54
C ARG A 113 6.33 7.54 29.28
N THR A 114 6.81 7.13 28.11
CA THR A 114 6.30 7.49 26.79
C THR A 114 5.50 6.34 26.18
N ARG A 115 4.77 6.58 25.12
CA ARG A 115 4.05 5.53 24.40
C ARG A 115 5.05 4.66 23.66
N ALA A 116 4.94 3.35 23.86
CA ALA A 116 5.58 2.33 23.02
C ALA A 116 4.53 1.74 22.08
N TRP A 117 4.92 1.59 20.84
CA TRP A 117 4.06 1.02 19.81
C TRP A 117 4.38 -0.47 19.65
N PRO A 118 3.37 -1.36 19.58
CA PRO A 118 3.63 -2.75 19.25
C PRO A 118 4.24 -2.86 17.87
N VAL A 119 5.27 -3.69 17.73
CA VAL A 119 6.02 -3.91 16.49
C VAL A 119 6.03 -5.38 16.11
N ALA A 120 6.11 -5.65 14.81
CA ALA A 120 6.37 -6.97 14.25
C ALA A 120 7.39 -6.83 13.12
N GLU A 121 8.25 -7.85 13.00
CA GLU A 121 9.20 -8.00 11.91
C GLU A 121 8.79 -9.25 11.15
N VAL A 122 8.38 -9.10 9.90
CA VAL A 122 7.89 -10.20 9.06
C VAL A 122 8.52 -10.06 7.67
N SER A 123 9.16 -11.13 7.19
CA SER A 123 9.77 -11.18 5.85
C SER A 123 10.68 -9.97 5.55
N GLY A 124 11.45 -9.52 6.54
CA GLY A 124 12.37 -8.38 6.43
C GLY A 124 11.71 -7.00 6.45
N GLN A 125 10.41 -6.93 6.70
CA GLN A 125 9.63 -5.71 6.80
C GLN A 125 9.30 -5.40 8.26
N LEU A 126 9.28 -4.11 8.61
CA LEU A 126 8.94 -3.59 9.93
C LEU A 126 7.50 -3.09 9.95
N PHE A 127 6.71 -3.61 10.86
CA PHE A 127 5.33 -3.20 11.07
C PHE A 127 5.14 -2.54 12.43
N VAL A 128 4.22 -1.57 12.47
CA VAL A 128 3.72 -0.97 13.70
C VAL A 128 2.21 -1.20 13.79
N TRP A 129 1.73 -1.53 14.98
CA TRP A 129 0.30 -1.65 15.25
C TRP A 129 -0.28 -0.32 15.68
N HIS A 130 -1.32 0.12 14.98
CA HIS A 130 -2.14 1.25 15.37
C HIS A 130 -3.52 0.79 15.82
N ASP A 131 -3.95 1.24 17.00
CA ASP A 131 -5.30 1.07 17.48
C ASP A 131 -5.74 2.37 18.18
N PRO A 132 -6.82 3.05 17.68
CA PRO A 132 -7.36 4.25 18.31
C PRO A 132 -7.85 4.01 19.73
N GLN A 133 -8.26 2.79 20.07
CA GLN A 133 -8.71 2.38 21.42
C GLN A 133 -7.54 1.95 22.32
N GLY A 134 -6.30 1.87 21.78
CA GLY A 134 -5.10 1.47 22.51
C GLY A 134 -5.00 -0.03 22.79
N GLY A 135 -5.76 -0.86 22.09
CA GLY A 135 -5.72 -2.32 22.19
C GLY A 135 -4.43 -2.91 21.60
N MET A 136 -4.05 -4.09 22.09
CA MET A 136 -2.94 -4.86 21.54
C MET A 136 -3.37 -5.59 20.26
N PRO A 137 -2.44 -5.90 19.34
CA PRO A 137 -2.78 -6.62 18.11
C PRO A 137 -3.31 -8.02 18.43
N PRO A 138 -4.52 -8.37 17.94
CA PRO A 138 -5.04 -9.72 18.03
C PRO A 138 -4.20 -10.71 17.19
N ALA A 139 -4.05 -11.95 17.68
CA ALA A 139 -3.21 -12.93 16.99
C ALA A 139 -3.72 -13.29 15.59
N GLU A 140 -5.04 -13.26 15.39
CA GLU A 140 -5.70 -13.52 14.11
C GLU A 140 -5.44 -12.45 13.05
N LEU A 141 -4.96 -11.28 13.43
CA LEU A 141 -4.58 -10.20 12.52
C LEU A 141 -3.08 -10.18 12.21
N ALA A 142 -2.37 -11.27 12.48
CA ALA A 142 -0.94 -11.37 12.14
C ALA A 142 -0.71 -11.24 10.64
N ILE A 143 0.35 -10.54 10.27
CA ILE A 143 0.80 -10.44 8.88
C ILE A 143 1.40 -11.80 8.47
N PRO A 144 1.00 -12.37 7.33
CA PRO A 144 1.55 -13.64 6.87
C PRO A 144 3.01 -13.49 6.40
N GLU A 145 3.80 -14.52 6.64
CA GLU A 145 5.15 -14.61 6.07
C GLU A 145 5.10 -14.86 4.56
N ILE A 146 6.11 -14.35 3.86
CA ILE A 146 6.35 -14.67 2.46
C ILE A 146 7.32 -15.86 2.43
N PRO A 147 6.87 -17.06 2.02
CA PRO A 147 7.64 -18.29 2.21
C PRO A 147 8.99 -18.29 1.50
N THR A 148 9.12 -17.48 0.46
CA THR A 148 10.32 -17.41 -0.40
C THR A 148 11.31 -16.33 0.04
N PHE A 149 10.95 -15.51 1.02
CA PHE A 149 11.86 -14.49 1.53
C PHE A 149 13.10 -15.13 2.20
N GLY A 150 14.29 -14.71 1.75
CA GLY A 150 15.57 -15.24 2.23
C GLY A 150 15.98 -16.56 1.59
N ASP A 151 15.18 -17.13 0.68
CA ASP A 151 15.58 -18.29 -0.13
C ASP A 151 16.61 -17.86 -1.18
N PRO A 152 17.75 -18.60 -1.33
CA PRO A 152 18.76 -18.32 -2.35
C PRO A 152 18.23 -18.35 -3.81
N GLY A 153 17.08 -18.97 -4.04
CA GLY A 153 16.37 -18.97 -5.33
C GLY A 153 15.57 -17.70 -5.59
N TRP A 154 15.67 -16.69 -4.74
CA TRP A 154 14.95 -15.43 -4.86
C TRP A 154 15.89 -14.24 -4.67
N THR A 155 15.48 -13.07 -5.17
CA THR A 155 16.19 -11.80 -4.92
C THR A 155 15.87 -11.28 -3.52
N ASP A 156 16.66 -10.34 -3.04
CA ASP A 156 16.27 -9.49 -1.91
C ASP A 156 15.25 -8.44 -2.36
N TRP A 157 14.62 -7.75 -1.38
CA TRP A 157 13.65 -6.68 -1.65
C TRP A 157 14.27 -5.54 -2.47
N VAL A 158 13.65 -5.23 -3.60
CA VAL A 158 13.75 -3.93 -4.27
C VAL A 158 12.58 -3.10 -3.78
N TRP A 159 12.85 -2.03 -3.01
CA TRP A 159 11.85 -1.29 -2.25
C TRP A 159 11.84 0.18 -2.63
N ASN A 160 10.65 0.76 -2.75
CA ASN A 160 10.44 2.16 -3.11
C ASN A 160 9.37 2.79 -2.23
N SER A 161 9.33 4.12 -2.17
CA SER A 161 8.29 4.86 -1.46
C SER A 161 7.97 6.19 -2.12
N ILE A 162 6.71 6.59 -2.05
CA ILE A 162 6.18 7.87 -2.55
C ILE A 162 5.39 8.52 -1.42
N GLU A 163 5.60 9.81 -1.19
CA GLU A 163 4.70 10.59 -0.33
C GLU A 163 3.56 11.15 -1.18
N VAL A 164 2.34 10.80 -0.81
CA VAL A 164 1.12 11.28 -1.48
C VAL A 164 0.48 12.33 -0.60
N THR A 165 0.32 13.55 -1.13
CA THR A 165 -0.32 14.68 -0.45
C THR A 165 -1.60 15.09 -1.18
N GLY A 166 -2.55 15.65 -0.45
CA GLY A 166 -3.84 16.07 -0.99
C GLY A 166 -4.86 14.94 -1.16
N SER A 167 -4.52 13.71 -0.70
CA SER A 167 -5.39 12.56 -0.78
C SER A 167 -5.41 11.77 0.53
N HIS A 168 -6.54 11.10 0.81
CA HIS A 168 -6.65 10.17 1.94
C HIS A 168 -6.26 8.75 1.49
N CYS A 169 -5.57 7.99 2.33
CA CYS A 169 -5.10 6.64 2.00
C CYS A 169 -6.23 5.63 1.65
N ARG A 170 -7.49 5.90 1.98
CA ARG A 170 -8.64 5.09 1.55
C ARG A 170 -8.85 5.07 0.03
N GLU A 171 -8.28 6.05 -0.70
CA GLU A 171 -8.45 6.12 -2.16
C GLU A 171 -7.69 5.01 -2.89
N ILE A 172 -6.53 4.59 -2.37
CA ILE A 172 -5.75 3.49 -2.96
C ILE A 172 -6.47 2.14 -2.80
N VAL A 173 -7.26 1.97 -1.73
CA VAL A 173 -7.93 0.69 -1.45
C VAL A 173 -9.06 0.43 -2.46
N ASP A 174 -9.72 1.47 -2.98
CA ASP A 174 -10.76 1.33 -4.00
C ASP A 174 -10.24 0.63 -5.29
N ASN A 175 -8.95 0.70 -5.60
CA ASN A 175 -8.36 0.04 -6.78
C ASN A 175 -8.50 -1.49 -6.76
N VAL A 176 -8.67 -2.12 -5.61
CA VAL A 176 -8.87 -3.58 -5.48
C VAL A 176 -10.11 -4.08 -6.24
N VAL A 177 -11.11 -3.24 -6.43
CA VAL A 177 -12.36 -3.61 -7.11
C VAL A 177 -12.54 -2.93 -8.46
N ASP A 178 -11.62 -2.08 -8.87
CA ASP A 178 -11.70 -1.33 -10.11
C ASP A 178 -11.00 -2.09 -11.24
N MET A 179 -11.77 -2.87 -12.02
CA MET A 179 -11.24 -3.61 -13.16
C MET A 179 -10.86 -2.68 -14.31
N ALA A 180 -11.67 -1.67 -14.58
CA ALA A 180 -11.54 -0.87 -15.80
C ALA A 180 -10.29 0.01 -15.80
N HIS A 181 -9.81 0.45 -14.63
CA HIS A 181 -8.60 1.28 -14.57
C HIS A 181 -7.36 0.52 -15.07
N PHE A 182 -7.28 -0.79 -14.93
CA PHE A 182 -6.18 -1.58 -15.49
C PHE A 182 -6.07 -1.44 -17.00
N PHE A 183 -7.21 -1.31 -17.71
CA PHE A 183 -7.19 -1.10 -19.14
C PHE A 183 -6.82 0.34 -19.53
N TYR A 184 -7.42 1.32 -18.89
CA TYR A 184 -7.28 2.73 -19.27
C TYR A 184 -6.07 3.43 -18.66
N VAL A 185 -5.62 2.99 -17.47
CA VAL A 185 -4.51 3.62 -16.75
C VAL A 185 -3.22 2.82 -16.89
N HIS A 186 -3.28 1.48 -16.70
CA HIS A 186 -2.08 0.63 -16.70
C HIS A 186 -1.82 -0.08 -18.02
N TYR A 187 -2.68 0.14 -19.02
CA TYR A 187 -2.52 -0.46 -20.37
C TYR A 187 -2.47 -1.99 -20.38
N GLY A 188 -3.07 -2.62 -19.38
CA GLY A 188 -3.34 -4.06 -19.35
C GLY A 188 -4.75 -4.34 -19.86
N MET A 189 -5.03 -5.56 -20.29
CA MET A 189 -6.37 -6.01 -20.67
C MET A 189 -6.82 -7.10 -19.70
N PRO A 190 -7.63 -6.79 -18.67
CA PRO A 190 -8.19 -7.80 -17.78
C PRO A 190 -9.07 -8.78 -18.55
N THR A 191 -8.80 -10.07 -18.43
CA THR A 191 -9.57 -11.16 -19.04
C THR A 191 -10.42 -11.90 -18.02
N TYR A 192 -10.07 -11.78 -16.74
CA TYR A 192 -10.80 -12.33 -15.62
C TYR A 192 -10.63 -11.40 -14.41
N PHE A 193 -11.70 -11.19 -13.65
CA PHE A 193 -11.65 -10.36 -12.45
C PHE A 193 -12.64 -10.84 -11.40
N ARG A 194 -12.13 -11.14 -10.20
CA ARG A 194 -12.92 -11.60 -9.06
C ARG A 194 -12.44 -10.98 -7.77
N ASN A 195 -13.38 -10.64 -6.90
CA ASN A 195 -13.12 -10.16 -5.55
C ASN A 195 -13.66 -11.11 -4.49
N VAL A 196 -12.87 -11.28 -3.43
CA VAL A 196 -13.28 -12.05 -2.24
C VAL A 196 -12.91 -11.25 -1.00
N PHE A 197 -13.89 -10.94 -0.16
CA PHE A 197 -13.67 -10.28 1.14
C PHE A 197 -14.07 -11.25 2.23
N GLU A 198 -13.25 -11.39 3.28
CA GLU A 198 -13.53 -12.27 4.41
C GLU A 198 -12.70 -11.85 5.63
N GLY A 199 -13.35 -11.60 6.76
CA GLY A 199 -12.66 -11.11 7.95
C GLY A 199 -11.91 -9.83 7.68
N HIS A 200 -10.61 -9.84 7.94
CA HIS A 200 -9.71 -8.71 7.71
C HIS A 200 -9.01 -8.73 6.34
N THR A 201 -9.39 -9.66 5.45
CA THR A 201 -8.77 -9.79 4.12
C THR A 201 -9.68 -9.34 3.00
N ALA A 202 -9.10 -8.73 1.97
CA ALA A 202 -9.76 -8.40 0.72
C ALA A 202 -8.85 -8.81 -0.44
N THR A 203 -9.31 -9.77 -1.24
CA THR A 203 -8.55 -10.34 -2.35
C THR A 203 -9.15 -9.93 -3.68
N GLN A 204 -8.29 -9.52 -4.61
CA GLN A 204 -8.54 -9.42 -6.03
C GLN A 204 -7.80 -10.57 -6.72
N VAL A 205 -8.51 -11.32 -7.54
CA VAL A 205 -7.92 -12.28 -8.48
C VAL A 205 -8.13 -11.73 -9.88
N MET A 206 -7.07 -11.47 -10.59
CA MET A 206 -7.11 -10.93 -11.95
C MET A 206 -6.25 -11.77 -12.87
N ARG A 207 -6.78 -12.04 -14.08
CA ARG A 207 -5.95 -12.42 -15.21
C ARG A 207 -5.93 -11.28 -16.21
N SER A 208 -4.81 -11.06 -16.84
CA SER A 208 -4.66 -9.98 -17.80
C SER A 208 -3.61 -10.32 -18.85
N ARG A 209 -3.73 -9.69 -20.00
CA ARG A 209 -2.71 -9.71 -21.04
C ARG A 209 -2.29 -8.30 -21.41
N PRO A 210 -1.07 -8.10 -21.96
CA PRO A 210 -0.65 -6.80 -22.46
C PRO A 210 -1.52 -6.32 -23.61
N ARG A 211 -1.68 -5.01 -23.77
CA ARG A 211 -2.33 -4.39 -24.93
C ARG A 211 -1.34 -4.25 -26.08
N GLU A 212 -1.75 -4.65 -27.30
CA GLU A 212 -0.91 -4.53 -28.49
C GLU A 212 -0.65 -3.09 -28.93
N ASP A 213 -1.57 -2.18 -28.63
CA ASP A 213 -1.47 -0.76 -28.91
C ASP A 213 -0.68 0.04 -27.85
N ALA A 214 -0.24 -0.60 -26.75
CA ALA A 214 0.55 0.04 -25.68
C ALA A 214 2.06 0.04 -25.99
N VAL A 215 2.43 0.48 -27.18
CA VAL A 215 3.82 0.49 -27.64
C VAL A 215 4.67 1.43 -26.77
N GLY A 216 5.75 0.88 -26.19
CA GLY A 216 6.68 1.62 -25.33
C GLY A 216 6.24 1.76 -23.87
N VAL A 217 5.06 1.28 -23.51
CA VAL A 217 4.55 1.24 -22.12
C VAL A 217 4.68 -0.18 -21.56
N SER A 218 4.30 -1.19 -22.30
CA SER A 218 4.48 -2.60 -21.93
C SER A 218 5.86 -3.10 -22.30
N GLN A 219 6.52 -3.79 -21.37
CA GLN A 219 7.81 -4.48 -21.67
C GLN A 219 7.60 -5.85 -22.32
N SER A 220 6.38 -6.38 -22.32
CA SER A 220 6.06 -7.66 -22.96
C SER A 220 5.83 -7.48 -24.45
N THR A 221 6.49 -8.31 -25.25
CA THR A 221 6.27 -8.44 -26.70
C THR A 221 5.35 -9.62 -27.04
N ASN A 222 4.95 -10.41 -26.05
CA ASN A 222 4.04 -11.53 -26.24
C ASN A 222 2.64 -11.14 -25.75
N TYR A 223 1.85 -10.56 -26.63
CA TYR A 223 0.49 -10.09 -26.34
C TYR A 223 -0.55 -11.21 -26.16
N SER A 224 -0.17 -12.47 -26.42
CA SER A 224 -1.03 -13.62 -26.18
C SER A 224 -0.81 -14.25 -24.79
N GLU A 225 0.24 -13.89 -24.08
CA GLU A 225 0.50 -14.41 -22.73
C GLU A 225 -0.43 -13.79 -21.72
N GLU A 226 -1.10 -14.65 -20.97
CA GLU A 226 -1.92 -14.26 -19.85
C GLU A 226 -1.10 -14.32 -18.56
N ASN A 227 -1.14 -13.25 -17.79
CA ASN A 227 -0.55 -13.17 -16.47
C ASN A 227 -1.65 -13.23 -15.41
N GLN A 228 -1.37 -13.76 -14.23
CA GLN A 228 -2.28 -13.76 -13.11
C GLN A 228 -1.69 -12.94 -11.96
N SER A 229 -2.57 -12.24 -11.25
CA SER A 229 -2.33 -11.49 -10.03
C SER A 229 -3.37 -11.90 -9.00
N ASP A 230 -2.91 -12.32 -7.81
CA ASP A 230 -3.72 -12.57 -6.63
C ASP A 230 -3.30 -11.60 -5.54
N ALA A 231 -3.90 -10.42 -5.56
CA ALA A 231 -3.60 -9.32 -4.66
C ALA A 231 -4.51 -9.36 -3.44
N THR A 232 -3.94 -9.58 -2.25
CA THR A 232 -4.69 -9.69 -0.99
C THR A 232 -4.24 -8.64 0.01
N TYR A 233 -5.15 -7.76 0.41
CA TYR A 233 -4.98 -6.95 1.61
C TYR A 233 -5.11 -7.80 2.87
N TYR A 234 -4.18 -7.61 3.79
CA TYR A 234 -4.19 -8.13 5.16
C TYR A 234 -4.32 -6.94 6.12
N GLY A 235 -5.54 -6.62 6.48
CA GLY A 235 -5.85 -5.40 7.22
C GLY A 235 -5.98 -4.16 6.34
N PRO A 236 -5.86 -2.95 6.93
CA PRO A 236 -6.24 -1.71 6.24
C PRO A 236 -5.22 -1.19 5.21
N SER A 237 -3.97 -1.69 5.23
CA SER A 237 -2.90 -0.96 4.57
C SER A 237 -1.75 -1.80 4.01
N TYR A 238 -1.84 -3.11 4.10
CA TYR A 238 -0.78 -4.00 3.66
C TYR A 238 -1.32 -5.06 2.70
N MET A 239 -0.83 -5.07 1.47
CA MET A 239 -1.23 -6.00 0.42
C MET A 239 -0.04 -6.82 -0.06
N ILE A 240 -0.24 -8.12 -0.15
CA ILE A 240 0.64 -9.06 -0.85
C ILE A 240 -0.02 -9.41 -2.18
N ASP A 241 0.66 -9.14 -3.27
CA ASP A 241 0.26 -9.55 -4.61
C ASP A 241 1.19 -10.66 -5.10
N LYS A 242 0.61 -11.80 -5.39
CA LYS A 242 1.29 -12.96 -6.00
C LYS A 242 1.12 -12.87 -7.50
N LEU A 243 2.24 -12.79 -8.21
CA LEU A 243 2.22 -12.63 -9.65
C LEU A 243 2.77 -13.88 -10.33
N TRP A 244 2.02 -14.37 -11.30
CA TRP A 244 2.43 -15.41 -12.27
C TRP A 244 2.55 -14.74 -13.63
N SER A 245 3.78 -14.44 -14.02
CA SER A 245 4.09 -13.75 -15.28
C SER A 245 4.78 -14.66 -16.28
N GLY A 246 4.74 -14.28 -17.56
CA GLY A 246 5.39 -15.03 -18.64
C GLY A 246 4.70 -16.34 -18.95
N GLY A 247 3.37 -16.41 -18.86
CA GLY A 247 2.59 -17.64 -19.13
C GLY A 247 2.78 -18.74 -18.09
N ARG A 248 3.23 -18.39 -16.89
CA ARG A 248 3.43 -19.36 -15.80
C ARG A 248 2.10 -19.93 -15.31
N ASP A 249 2.08 -21.23 -15.03
CA ASP A 249 0.92 -21.93 -14.48
C ASP A 249 0.54 -21.37 -13.10
N PRO A 250 -0.69 -20.87 -12.91
CA PRO A 250 -1.16 -20.36 -11.62
C PRO A 250 -1.22 -21.40 -10.49
N GLU A 251 -1.23 -22.70 -10.81
CA GLU A 251 -1.15 -23.78 -9.80
C GLU A 251 0.28 -23.96 -9.26
N SER A 252 1.29 -23.34 -9.90
CA SER A 252 2.67 -23.34 -9.42
C SER A 252 2.93 -22.21 -8.41
N THR A 253 4.14 -22.17 -7.84
CA THR A 253 4.59 -21.01 -7.06
C THR A 253 4.65 -19.76 -7.94
N PRO A 254 4.16 -18.59 -7.47
CA PRO A 254 4.33 -17.34 -8.23
C PRO A 254 5.82 -17.04 -8.45
N ASN A 255 6.16 -16.34 -9.51
CA ASN A 255 7.54 -15.95 -9.79
C ASN A 255 7.90 -14.52 -9.35
N ILE A 256 6.92 -13.76 -8.89
CA ILE A 256 7.10 -12.44 -8.29
C ILE A 256 6.16 -12.31 -7.09
N TYR A 257 6.67 -11.76 -5.99
CA TYR A 257 5.84 -11.18 -4.93
C TYR A 257 6.00 -9.67 -4.97
N LEU A 258 4.88 -8.98 -5.07
CA LEU A 258 4.78 -7.54 -4.96
C LEU A 258 4.11 -7.19 -3.63
N ILE A 259 4.72 -6.31 -2.87
CA ILE A 259 4.08 -5.64 -1.75
C ILE A 259 3.59 -4.27 -2.20
N ASN A 260 2.36 -3.97 -1.86
CA ASN A 260 1.80 -2.63 -1.87
C ASN A 260 1.30 -2.31 -0.46
N CYS A 261 1.88 -1.31 0.17
CA CYS A 261 1.48 -0.93 1.51
C CYS A 261 1.54 0.58 1.72
N HIS A 262 0.83 1.05 2.73
CA HIS A 262 0.84 2.46 3.06
C HIS A 262 0.63 2.68 4.57
N TYR A 263 1.03 3.87 5.03
CA TYR A 263 0.63 4.36 6.33
C TYR A 263 0.24 5.85 6.26
N PRO A 264 -0.80 6.27 7.00
CA PRO A 264 -1.23 7.65 7.00
C PRO A 264 -0.22 8.54 7.73
N ILE A 265 0.14 9.67 7.13
CA ILE A 265 0.91 10.75 7.77
C ILE A 265 -0.07 11.69 8.46
N SER A 266 -1.10 12.08 7.72
CA SER A 266 -2.20 12.94 8.18
C SER A 266 -3.51 12.51 7.50
N PRO A 267 -4.66 13.13 7.80
CA PRO A 267 -5.90 12.82 7.08
C PRO A 267 -5.84 13.10 5.57
N THR A 268 -4.86 13.89 5.10
CA THR A 268 -4.71 14.28 3.70
C THR A 268 -3.35 13.95 3.13
N ALA A 269 -2.56 13.11 3.80
CA ALA A 269 -1.25 12.67 3.32
C ALA A 269 -0.94 11.27 3.83
N PHE A 270 -0.30 10.46 3.01
CA PHE A 270 0.16 9.13 3.37
C PHE A 270 1.47 8.77 2.67
N ARG A 271 2.21 7.83 3.26
CA ARG A 271 3.37 7.20 2.63
C ARG A 271 2.91 5.94 1.93
N LEU A 272 2.99 5.92 0.61
CA LEU A 272 2.85 4.72 -0.21
C LEU A 272 4.20 4.05 -0.33
N GLN A 273 4.26 2.74 -0.14
CA GLN A 273 5.45 1.94 -0.32
C GLN A 273 5.13 0.70 -1.15
N TYR A 274 6.07 0.30 -1.96
CA TYR A 274 5.97 -0.92 -2.76
C TYR A 274 7.33 -1.57 -2.90
N GLY A 275 7.33 -2.89 -2.96
CA GLY A 275 8.55 -3.66 -3.10
C GLY A 275 8.31 -4.97 -3.79
N VAL A 276 9.34 -5.48 -4.47
CA VAL A 276 9.29 -6.76 -5.16
C VAL A 276 10.44 -7.66 -4.74
N ILE A 277 10.16 -8.96 -4.72
CA ILE A 277 11.16 -10.02 -4.84
C ILE A 277 10.80 -10.88 -6.04
N VAL A 278 11.80 -11.35 -6.75
CA VAL A 278 11.66 -12.09 -8.00
C VAL A 278 12.40 -13.42 -7.90
N GLU A 279 11.78 -14.48 -8.41
CA GLU A 279 12.42 -15.78 -8.51
C GLU A 279 13.69 -15.70 -9.37
N ARG A 280 14.75 -16.33 -8.89
CA ARG A 280 16.00 -16.50 -9.61
C ARG A 280 16.07 -17.92 -10.19
N PRO A 281 15.84 -18.12 -11.49
CA PRO A 281 15.94 -19.41 -12.12
C PRO A 281 17.32 -20.06 -11.91
N ALA A 282 17.34 -21.39 -11.84
CA ALA A 282 18.58 -22.14 -11.65
C ALA A 282 19.61 -21.81 -12.75
N GLY A 283 20.83 -21.49 -12.32
CA GLY A 283 21.92 -21.11 -13.22
C GLY A 283 21.98 -19.61 -13.58
N MET A 284 21.00 -18.81 -13.18
CA MET A 284 21.07 -17.36 -13.37
C MET A 284 22.00 -16.71 -12.35
N PRO A 285 22.97 -15.87 -12.78
CA PRO A 285 23.80 -15.09 -11.87
C PRO A 285 22.94 -14.17 -10.97
N PRO A 286 23.31 -13.98 -9.68
CA PRO A 286 22.57 -13.09 -8.77
C PRO A 286 22.40 -11.67 -9.31
N GLU A 287 23.43 -11.09 -9.90
CA GLU A 287 23.39 -9.73 -10.44
C GLU A 287 22.38 -9.59 -11.59
N GLN A 288 22.20 -10.64 -12.40
CA GLN A 288 21.18 -10.65 -13.45
C GLN A 288 19.78 -10.71 -12.86
N ALA A 289 19.54 -11.51 -11.82
CA ALA A 289 18.26 -11.57 -11.14
C ALA A 289 17.91 -10.22 -10.47
N GLU A 290 18.90 -9.57 -9.86
CA GLU A 290 18.73 -8.23 -9.29
C GLU A 290 18.37 -7.18 -10.36
N GLN A 291 19.00 -7.23 -11.54
CA GLN A 291 18.65 -6.36 -12.66
C GLN A 291 17.21 -6.57 -13.12
N ILE A 292 16.75 -7.83 -13.17
CA ILE A 292 15.35 -8.15 -13.48
C ILE A 292 14.41 -7.58 -12.40
N ALA A 293 14.73 -7.79 -11.13
CA ALA A 293 13.93 -7.24 -10.03
C ALA A 293 13.85 -5.71 -10.07
N GLN A 294 14.95 -5.02 -10.40
CA GLN A 294 14.98 -3.57 -10.59
C GLN A 294 14.09 -3.14 -11.79
N ALA A 295 14.13 -3.86 -12.90
CA ALA A 295 13.30 -3.57 -14.06
C ALA A 295 11.81 -3.78 -13.76
N VAL A 296 11.46 -4.85 -13.03
CA VAL A 296 10.08 -5.11 -12.56
C VAL A 296 9.62 -3.99 -11.63
N ALA A 297 10.44 -3.64 -10.62
CA ALA A 297 10.13 -2.56 -9.68
C ALA A 297 9.92 -1.20 -10.38
N GLN A 298 10.72 -0.92 -11.43
CA GLN A 298 10.56 0.31 -12.21
C GLN A 298 9.26 0.32 -13.03
N GLY A 299 8.86 -0.83 -13.60
CA GLY A 299 7.57 -0.95 -14.29
C GLY A 299 6.40 -0.70 -13.33
N ILE A 300 6.46 -1.26 -12.12
CA ILE A 300 5.46 -1.06 -11.07
C ILE A 300 5.43 0.40 -10.59
N ALA A 301 6.60 1.05 -10.47
CA ALA A 301 6.69 2.46 -10.10
C ALA A 301 5.90 3.35 -11.07
N ILE A 302 5.99 3.10 -12.37
CA ILE A 302 5.23 3.85 -13.39
C ILE A 302 3.72 3.69 -13.15
N GLY A 303 3.24 2.48 -12.83
CA GLY A 303 1.83 2.23 -12.52
C GLY A 303 1.37 3.04 -11.30
N PHE A 304 2.12 3.01 -10.20
CA PHE A 304 1.77 3.78 -9.00
C PHE A 304 1.84 5.30 -9.22
N GLU A 305 2.78 5.80 -10.03
CA GLU A 305 2.83 7.22 -10.39
C GLU A 305 1.57 7.66 -11.16
N GLN A 306 1.07 6.80 -12.07
CA GLN A 306 -0.18 7.04 -12.79
C GLN A 306 -1.38 7.12 -11.85
N ASP A 307 -1.48 6.20 -10.91
CA ASP A 307 -2.54 6.19 -9.89
C ASP A 307 -2.46 7.43 -8.97
N VAL A 308 -1.27 7.78 -8.52
CA VAL A 308 -1.06 8.94 -7.64
C VAL A 308 -1.55 10.24 -8.30
N GLU A 309 -1.31 10.43 -9.59
CA GLU A 309 -1.81 11.60 -10.32
C GLU A 309 -3.35 11.65 -10.36
N ILE A 310 -4.00 10.49 -10.46
CA ILE A 310 -5.47 10.39 -10.39
C ILE A 310 -5.94 10.70 -8.96
N TRP A 311 -5.36 10.07 -7.94
CA TRP A 311 -5.78 10.27 -6.54
C TRP A 311 -5.62 11.71 -6.06
N LYS A 312 -4.60 12.44 -6.55
CA LYS A 312 -4.41 13.86 -6.23
C LYS A 312 -5.47 14.76 -6.84
N SER A 313 -6.06 14.38 -7.96
CA SER A 313 -6.97 15.20 -8.74
C SER A 313 -8.44 14.78 -8.64
N LYS A 314 -8.74 13.52 -8.24
CA LYS A 314 -10.12 13.07 -8.12
C LYS A 314 -10.80 13.60 -6.85
N SER A 315 -12.12 13.77 -6.92
CA SER A 315 -12.97 13.99 -5.74
C SER A 315 -13.53 12.66 -5.25
N ARG A 316 -13.55 12.46 -3.94
CA ARG A 316 -14.25 11.32 -3.36
C ARG A 316 -15.75 11.44 -3.61
N ILE A 317 -16.36 10.33 -4.05
CA ILE A 317 -17.80 10.17 -4.17
C ILE A 317 -18.19 8.95 -3.34
N ASP A 318 -18.91 9.15 -2.22
CA ASP A 318 -19.34 8.05 -1.34
C ASP A 318 -20.60 7.36 -1.85
N ASN A 319 -21.34 8.01 -2.75
CA ASN A 319 -22.51 7.46 -3.45
C ASN A 319 -22.26 7.33 -4.98
N PRO A 320 -21.20 6.62 -5.45
CA PRO A 320 -20.86 6.57 -6.86
C PRO A 320 -21.99 5.96 -7.69
N LEU A 321 -22.10 6.39 -8.95
CA LEU A 321 -22.89 5.70 -9.96
C LEU A 321 -22.06 4.56 -10.53
N LEU A 322 -22.57 3.35 -10.52
CA LEU A 322 -21.89 2.14 -10.96
C LEU A 322 -22.68 1.48 -12.09
N CYS A 323 -21.98 0.88 -13.04
CA CYS A 323 -22.54 -0.04 -14.03
C CYS A 323 -22.38 -1.50 -13.60
N GLU A 324 -22.92 -2.43 -14.38
CA GLU A 324 -22.86 -3.87 -14.05
C GLU A 324 -21.44 -4.44 -14.14
N GLU A 325 -20.58 -3.82 -14.95
CA GLU A 325 -19.18 -4.20 -15.16
C GLU A 325 -18.24 -3.58 -14.15
N ASP A 326 -18.71 -2.67 -13.28
CA ASP A 326 -17.93 -2.16 -12.17
C ASP A 326 -17.85 -3.21 -11.05
N GLY A 327 -16.75 -3.19 -10.31
CA GLY A 327 -16.56 -4.08 -9.17
C GLY A 327 -17.42 -3.70 -7.95
N PRO A 328 -17.36 -4.51 -6.90
CA PRO A 328 -18.23 -4.37 -5.73
C PRO A 328 -17.77 -3.25 -4.78
N VAL A 329 -17.72 -1.99 -5.28
CA VAL A 329 -17.23 -0.80 -4.57
C VAL A 329 -17.89 -0.60 -3.21
N TYR A 330 -19.24 -0.72 -3.13
CA TYR A 330 -19.95 -0.54 -1.87
C TYR A 330 -19.61 -1.62 -0.82
N GLN A 331 -19.38 -2.86 -1.27
CA GLN A 331 -19.02 -3.96 -0.38
C GLN A 331 -17.58 -3.82 0.11
N LEU A 332 -16.65 -3.40 -0.76
CA LEU A 332 -15.29 -3.11 -0.37
C LEU A 332 -15.24 -1.98 0.68
N ARG A 333 -15.95 -0.88 0.45
CA ARG A 333 -15.99 0.25 1.38
C ARG A 333 -16.60 -0.13 2.72
N ARG A 334 -17.62 -1.01 2.73
CA ARG A 334 -18.20 -1.58 3.95
C ARG A 334 -17.21 -2.50 4.67
N TRP A 335 -16.49 -3.36 3.91
CA TRP A 335 -15.40 -4.16 4.48
C TRP A 335 -14.31 -3.27 5.10
N TYR A 336 -13.95 -2.17 4.44
CA TYR A 336 -12.90 -1.27 4.91
C TYR A 336 -13.31 -0.47 6.15
N GLU A 337 -14.59 -0.21 6.34
CA GLU A 337 -15.14 0.52 7.50
C GLU A 337 -14.79 -0.16 8.83
N GLN A 338 -14.64 -1.49 8.89
CA GLN A 338 -14.28 -2.24 10.11
C GLN A 338 -13.00 -1.72 10.78
N PHE A 339 -12.09 -1.12 10.02
CA PHE A 339 -10.84 -0.57 10.54
C PHE A 339 -10.97 0.83 11.15
N TYR A 340 -12.11 1.47 10.96
CA TYR A 340 -12.40 2.83 11.42
C TYR A 340 -13.47 2.92 12.49
N VAL A 341 -14.10 1.83 12.86
CA VAL A 341 -15.07 1.75 13.95
C VAL A 341 -14.44 1.12 15.21
N ASP A 342 -15.09 1.24 16.36
CA ASP A 342 -14.69 0.52 17.56
C ASP A 342 -14.86 -1.00 17.37
N VAL A 343 -14.12 -1.81 18.12
CA VAL A 343 -14.17 -3.28 17.95
C VAL A 343 -15.58 -3.81 18.17
N GLU A 344 -16.30 -3.22 19.14
CA GLU A 344 -17.69 -3.60 19.47
C GLU A 344 -18.72 -3.17 18.41
N ASP A 345 -18.35 -2.23 17.54
CA ASP A 345 -19.20 -1.72 16.46
C ASP A 345 -18.96 -2.43 15.12
N ILE A 346 -18.05 -3.42 15.07
CA ILE A 346 -17.86 -4.24 13.88
C ILE A 346 -19.10 -5.09 13.65
N ARG A 347 -19.75 -4.86 12.51
CA ARG A 347 -20.97 -5.56 12.11
C ARG A 347 -20.65 -6.77 11.21
N PRO A 348 -21.51 -7.81 11.21
CA PRO A 348 -21.31 -9.01 10.39
C PRO A 348 -21.11 -8.71 8.90
N GLU A 349 -21.83 -7.72 8.35
CA GLU A 349 -21.72 -7.33 6.95
C GLU A 349 -20.36 -6.70 6.56
N MET A 350 -19.54 -6.32 7.54
CA MET A 350 -18.18 -5.83 7.33
C MET A 350 -17.15 -6.96 7.22
N VAL A 351 -17.47 -8.15 7.78
CA VAL A 351 -16.48 -9.23 7.96
C VAL A 351 -16.92 -10.57 7.37
N ASN A 352 -18.21 -10.74 7.10
CA ASN A 352 -18.70 -11.98 6.48
C ASN A 352 -18.12 -12.15 5.08
N ARG A 353 -17.93 -13.41 4.69
CA ARG A 353 -17.47 -13.73 3.34
C ARG A 353 -18.41 -13.16 2.29
N PHE A 354 -17.82 -12.40 1.37
CA PHE A 354 -18.45 -11.88 0.17
C PHE A 354 -17.60 -12.24 -1.02
N GLU A 355 -18.22 -12.68 -2.12
CA GLU A 355 -17.49 -13.03 -3.35
C GLU A 355 -18.27 -12.49 -4.55
N TYR A 356 -17.56 -11.90 -5.49
CA TYR A 356 -18.11 -11.34 -6.71
C TYR A 356 -17.15 -11.51 -7.87
N GLU A 357 -17.66 -12.02 -8.98
CA GLU A 357 -16.93 -12.15 -10.25
C GLU A 357 -17.60 -11.25 -11.29
N ILE A 358 -16.79 -10.44 -11.96
CA ILE A 358 -17.26 -9.54 -13.01
C ILE A 358 -17.40 -10.33 -14.30
N ASP A 359 -18.54 -10.19 -15.01
CA ASP A 359 -18.65 -10.65 -16.39
C ASP A 359 -17.85 -9.71 -17.32
N THR A 360 -16.70 -10.18 -17.74
CA THR A 360 -15.76 -9.42 -18.58
C THR A 360 -16.13 -9.42 -20.06
N THR A 361 -17.16 -10.17 -20.50
CA THR A 361 -17.47 -10.43 -21.91
C THR A 361 -17.67 -9.14 -22.71
N ARG A 362 -18.47 -8.22 -22.20
CA ARG A 362 -18.78 -6.95 -22.88
C ARG A 362 -17.56 -6.02 -22.90
N ALA A 363 -16.88 -5.89 -21.76
CA ALA A 363 -15.67 -5.07 -21.62
C ALA A 363 -14.59 -5.54 -22.60
N LEU A 364 -14.30 -6.84 -22.62
CA LEU A 364 -13.32 -7.43 -23.54
C LEU A 364 -13.66 -7.16 -25.01
N THR A 365 -14.94 -7.28 -25.39
CA THR A 365 -15.37 -7.01 -26.77
C THR A 365 -15.11 -5.55 -27.16
N SER A 366 -15.43 -4.62 -26.30
CA SER A 366 -15.23 -3.19 -26.52
C SER A 366 -13.75 -2.81 -26.52
N TRP A 367 -13.00 -3.33 -25.56
CA TRP A 367 -11.55 -3.06 -25.43
C TRP A 367 -10.74 -3.64 -26.59
N GLN A 368 -11.08 -4.86 -27.06
CA GLN A 368 -10.41 -5.44 -28.21
C GLN A 368 -10.67 -4.60 -29.48
N ALA A 369 -11.91 -4.15 -29.68
CA ALA A 369 -12.23 -3.28 -30.81
C ALA A 369 -11.45 -1.97 -30.78
N GLU A 370 -11.25 -1.34 -29.61
CA GLU A 370 -10.43 -0.15 -29.43
C GLU A 370 -8.95 -0.42 -29.76
N VAL A 371 -8.41 -1.55 -29.26
CA VAL A 371 -7.02 -1.96 -29.55
C VAL A 371 -6.83 -2.19 -31.04
N ASP A 372 -7.74 -2.94 -31.69
CA ASP A 372 -7.67 -3.23 -33.13
C ASP A 372 -7.71 -1.94 -33.97
N GLU A 373 -8.56 -0.98 -33.61
CA GLU A 373 -8.64 0.33 -34.28
C GLU A 373 -7.33 1.11 -34.12
N ASN A 374 -6.74 1.13 -32.92
CA ASN A 374 -5.49 1.83 -32.64
C ASN A 374 -4.33 1.20 -33.43
N VAL A 375 -4.22 -0.13 -33.41
CA VAL A 375 -3.20 -0.88 -34.17
C VAL A 375 -3.34 -0.60 -35.66
N ALA A 376 -4.56 -0.70 -36.22
CA ALA A 376 -4.81 -0.45 -37.63
C ALA A 376 -4.48 1.00 -38.07
N ALA A 377 -4.66 1.95 -37.15
CA ALA A 377 -4.36 3.36 -37.39
C ALA A 377 -2.90 3.74 -37.06
N GLY A 378 -2.09 2.80 -36.58
CA GLY A 378 -0.72 3.05 -36.10
C GLY A 378 -0.67 4.01 -34.89
N ARG A 379 -1.74 4.05 -34.09
CA ARG A 379 -1.82 4.85 -32.87
C ARG A 379 -1.32 4.03 -31.68
N SER A 380 -0.59 4.68 -30.78
CA SER A 380 -0.27 4.11 -29.47
C SER A 380 -1.36 4.46 -28.47
N ALA A 381 -1.71 3.51 -27.60
CA ALA A 381 -2.56 3.79 -26.44
C ALA A 381 -1.88 4.84 -25.58
N PHE A 382 -2.59 5.89 -25.22
CA PHE A 382 -2.13 6.87 -24.24
C PHE A 382 -3.31 7.51 -23.54
N ALA A 383 -3.12 7.88 -22.27
CA ALA A 383 -4.08 8.70 -21.54
C ALA A 383 -3.81 10.19 -21.85
N PRO A 384 -4.68 10.89 -22.57
CA PRO A 384 -4.42 12.29 -23.00
C PRO A 384 -4.14 13.24 -21.84
N ASN A 385 -4.71 12.96 -20.66
CA ASN A 385 -4.59 13.80 -19.47
C ASN A 385 -3.27 13.61 -18.70
N LEU A 386 -2.63 12.44 -18.81
CA LEU A 386 -1.36 12.13 -18.15
C LEU A 386 -0.16 12.64 -18.96
N THR A 387 -0.31 12.75 -20.29
CA THR A 387 0.72 13.31 -21.18
C THR A 387 0.89 14.83 -20.98
N ARG A 388 -0.21 15.56 -20.71
CA ARG A 388 -0.14 16.99 -20.41
C ARG A 388 0.63 17.31 -19.12
N ALA A 389 0.51 16.47 -18.09
CA ALA A 389 1.26 16.64 -16.85
C ALA A 389 2.77 16.45 -17.05
N ARG A 390 3.19 15.54 -17.93
CA ARG A 390 4.60 15.33 -18.27
C ARG A 390 5.20 16.47 -19.09
N GLU A 391 4.44 17.04 -20.02
CA GLU A 391 4.90 18.18 -20.83
C GLU A 391 5.06 19.45 -19.99
N THR A 392 4.18 19.68 -19.01
CA THR A 392 4.29 20.81 -18.07
C THR A 392 5.42 20.63 -17.07
N ALA A 393 5.63 19.41 -16.53
CA ALA A 393 6.73 19.12 -15.61
C ALA A 393 8.12 19.22 -16.29
N SER A 394 8.22 18.81 -17.56
CA SER A 394 9.46 18.96 -18.33
C SER A 394 9.77 20.40 -18.74
N ALA A 395 8.74 21.26 -18.87
CA ALA A 395 8.90 22.67 -19.16
C ALA A 395 9.35 23.50 -17.93
N GLU A 396 8.91 23.10 -16.73
CA GLU A 396 9.31 23.75 -15.47
C GLU A 396 10.72 23.33 -14.98
N SER A 397 11.20 22.14 -15.35
CA SER A 397 12.55 21.69 -15.02
C SER A 397 13.66 22.20 -15.95
N GLY A 398 13.29 22.93 -17.01
CA GLY A 398 14.20 23.49 -18.01
C GLY A 398 14.38 25.03 -17.96
N SER A 399 13.88 25.69 -16.91
CA SER A 399 14.01 27.14 -16.75
C SER A 399 14.90 27.54 -15.57
#